data_37ee2742d136f77a9f73b9cc63eaec7c
#
_entry.id   37ee2742d136f77a9f73b9cc63eaec7c
#
_cell.length_a   1.000
_cell.length_b   1.000
_cell.length_c   1.000
_cell.angle_alpha   90.00
_cell.angle_beta   90.00
_cell.angle_gamma   90.00
#
_symmetry.space_group_name_H-M   'P 1'
#
loop_
_entity.id
_entity.type
_entity.pdbx_description
1 polymer ?
#
loop_
_entity_poly.entity_id
_entity_poly.type
_entity_poly.pdbx_seq_one_letter_code
_entity_poly.pdbx_strand_id
1 'polypeptide(L)'
;MSGSQALIHTSDVNLTNLPTLTSTITSLMGSQWETVMHADIIGTSSNAYKIDNEDPQSNTFKYNLAQGIATTLLMGSIGGSQSKGLSIEQLKLCMLRPSAFQHSEINNALNKLERVAYYLYATNVGTKSYWFQAKPNINILINSAKSEVSANDVKAEILKRLNSQINGNSQLRVLINPSSDVPEQKTLTLVILSPDYATQATSISKKVENHVEQIATKKGTSQRIFRNTIFYLTCSESQLGLLQSKLTEYLACERVQHEYSGQLDTDQKRDIADKKNEANAQANAQLISVYNIAMRYSVTDGLEAVELRDFARDMQTQITEKLLDAIIEEEWLIRSIGIGTLKTNRLYPTIDSPINVTALYEAFLQYDDKPMITSRDAVVNTIQKYCYNGEFNVAFGEEGNYSRIYHREDVFGLNIEDRQYWLVDKSVMPKHEELSNTEADTSTGSEIPATDTAEGQSGETPVPIVRKFKSIKVSGKVPVEQWTQLFSSFVV
;
A
#
# COMPACT_ATOMS: atom_id res chain seq x y z
N MET A 1 49.77 20.48 -35.16
CA MET A 1 48.89 20.28 -36.31
C MET A 1 49.11 21.37 -37.33
N SER A 2 49.79 21.06 -38.37
CA SER A 2 50.03 21.99 -39.51
C SER A 2 48.94 21.75 -40.56
N GLY A 3 47.76 22.23 -40.30
CA GLY A 3 46.74 22.35 -41.33
C GLY A 3 46.63 23.78 -41.74
N SER A 4 46.78 24.09 -43.01
CA SER A 4 46.54 25.42 -43.59
C SER A 4 45.05 25.74 -43.49
N GLN A 5 44.59 26.19 -42.29
CA GLN A 5 43.23 26.73 -42.15
C GLN A 5 43.20 28.16 -42.64
N ALA A 6 42.39 28.45 -43.64
CA ALA A 6 42.20 29.79 -44.17
C ALA A 6 41.39 30.70 -43.22
N LEU A 7 40.70 30.13 -42.25
CA LEU A 7 39.87 30.86 -41.30
C LEU A 7 39.87 30.15 -39.95
N ILE A 8 39.96 30.90 -38.86
CA ILE A 8 39.83 30.41 -37.48
C ILE A 8 38.38 30.63 -37.08
N HIS A 9 37.70 29.52 -36.74
CA HIS A 9 36.34 29.56 -36.21
C HIS A 9 36.34 29.60 -34.68
N THR A 10 35.24 30.06 -34.07
CA THR A 10 35.05 29.99 -32.59
C THR A 10 35.11 28.55 -32.10
N SER A 11 34.68 27.58 -32.90
CA SER A 11 34.80 26.15 -32.59
C SER A 11 36.23 25.61 -32.53
N ASP A 12 37.21 26.38 -33.00
CA ASP A 12 38.65 26.01 -32.96
C ASP A 12 39.28 26.42 -31.62
N VAL A 13 38.62 27.22 -30.83
CA VAL A 13 39.08 27.67 -29.51
C VAL A 13 38.92 26.53 -28.53
N ASN A 14 40.02 25.87 -28.19
CA ASN A 14 40.03 24.80 -27.19
C ASN A 14 40.24 25.42 -25.80
N LEU A 15 39.14 25.62 -25.09
CA LEU A 15 39.16 26.21 -23.72
C LEU A 15 39.94 25.35 -22.72
N THR A 16 40.03 24.05 -22.91
CA THR A 16 40.80 23.14 -22.05
C THR A 16 42.29 23.50 -22.05
N ASN A 17 42.79 23.91 -23.21
CA ASN A 17 44.23 24.27 -23.40
C ASN A 17 44.50 25.76 -23.18
N LEU A 18 43.51 26.56 -22.87
CA LEU A 18 43.60 28.01 -22.72
C LEU A 18 43.11 28.47 -21.31
N PRO A 19 43.82 28.12 -20.21
CA PRO A 19 43.39 28.44 -18.86
C PRO A 19 43.29 29.96 -18.60
N THR A 20 44.08 30.79 -19.27
CA THR A 20 43.97 32.23 -19.18
C THR A 20 42.64 32.74 -19.75
N LEU A 21 42.14 32.17 -20.86
CA LEU A 21 40.85 32.56 -21.43
C LEU A 21 39.70 32.09 -20.52
N THR A 22 39.80 30.89 -19.96
CA THR A 22 38.84 30.37 -18.99
C THR A 22 38.75 31.26 -17.75
N SER A 23 39.90 31.66 -17.18
CA SER A 23 39.93 32.57 -16.02
C SER A 23 39.42 33.97 -16.37
N THR A 24 39.64 34.46 -17.59
CA THR A 24 39.11 35.74 -18.06
C THR A 24 37.58 35.69 -18.16
N ILE A 25 37.02 34.61 -18.73
CA ILE A 25 35.55 34.40 -18.79
C ILE A 25 35.00 34.38 -17.38
N THR A 26 35.57 33.62 -16.46
CA THR A 26 35.12 33.52 -15.06
C THR A 26 35.18 34.89 -14.35
N SER A 27 36.23 35.68 -14.60
CA SER A 27 36.39 37.05 -14.02
C SER A 27 35.31 38.00 -14.55
N LEU A 28 34.95 37.92 -15.82
CA LEU A 28 33.96 38.81 -16.46
C LEU A 28 32.52 38.41 -16.14
N MET A 29 32.24 37.14 -16.11
CA MET A 29 30.86 36.59 -16.03
C MET A 29 30.46 36.12 -14.63
N GLY A 30 31.42 35.96 -13.71
CA GLY A 30 31.25 35.44 -12.37
C GLY A 30 31.70 34.00 -12.21
N SER A 31 32.03 33.60 -10.97
CA SER A 31 32.61 32.31 -10.65
C SER A 31 31.73 31.10 -10.98
N GLN A 32 30.41 31.30 -11.04
CA GLN A 32 29.46 30.26 -11.41
C GLN A 32 29.68 29.71 -12.85
N TRP A 33 30.29 30.49 -13.75
CA TRP A 33 30.61 30.07 -15.10
C TRP A 33 31.75 29.06 -15.18
N GLU A 34 32.58 28.97 -14.16
CA GLU A 34 33.56 27.92 -14.04
C GLU A 34 32.88 26.55 -13.96
N THR A 35 31.83 26.44 -13.15
CA THR A 35 31.02 25.23 -13.03
C THR A 35 30.38 24.87 -14.38
N VAL A 36 29.82 25.84 -15.10
CA VAL A 36 29.21 25.63 -16.45
C VAL A 36 30.26 25.05 -17.41
N MET A 37 31.44 25.67 -17.47
CA MET A 37 32.50 25.23 -18.36
C MET A 37 32.96 23.81 -18.03
N HIS A 38 33.24 23.51 -16.77
CA HIS A 38 33.74 22.19 -16.35
C HIS A 38 32.70 21.08 -16.49
N ALA A 39 31.41 21.39 -16.28
CA ALA A 39 30.38 20.39 -16.40
C ALA A 39 30.09 20.01 -17.87
N ASP A 40 30.04 21.01 -18.76
CA ASP A 40 29.52 20.79 -20.10
C ASP A 40 30.54 20.94 -21.24
N ILE A 41 31.67 21.67 -21.04
CA ILE A 41 32.54 22.11 -22.14
C ILE A 41 33.96 21.59 -22.04
N ILE A 42 34.64 21.80 -20.91
CA ILE A 42 36.07 21.55 -20.73
C ILE A 42 36.37 20.36 -19.85
N GLY A 43 37.51 19.70 -20.13
CA GLY A 43 37.98 18.56 -19.34
C GLY A 43 37.30 17.23 -19.71
N THR A 44 37.93 16.15 -19.27
CA THR A 44 37.52 14.77 -19.61
C THR A 44 36.19 14.33 -19.02
N SER A 45 35.72 15.02 -17.98
CA SER A 45 34.43 14.76 -17.32
C SER A 45 33.27 15.52 -17.97
N SER A 46 33.53 16.53 -18.83
CA SER A 46 32.50 17.34 -19.43
C SER A 46 31.60 16.55 -20.39
N ASN A 47 30.33 16.99 -20.51
CA ASN A 47 29.36 16.33 -21.38
C ASN A 47 29.78 16.40 -22.85
N ALA A 48 30.34 17.51 -23.32
CA ALA A 48 30.83 17.66 -24.67
C ALA A 48 32.01 16.70 -24.99
N TYR A 49 32.97 16.58 -24.05
CA TYR A 49 34.07 15.62 -24.23
C TYR A 49 33.57 14.17 -24.28
N LYS A 50 32.64 13.78 -23.46
CA LYS A 50 32.05 12.42 -23.48
C LYS A 50 31.40 12.12 -24.82
N ILE A 51 30.62 13.08 -25.40
CA ILE A 51 29.99 12.94 -26.69
C ILE A 51 31.04 12.77 -27.82
N ASP A 52 32.09 13.60 -27.80
CA ASP A 52 33.15 13.50 -28.78
C ASP A 52 33.87 12.15 -28.75
N ASN A 53 33.99 11.54 -27.55
CA ASN A 53 34.70 10.28 -27.35
C ASN A 53 33.82 9.02 -27.38
N GLU A 54 32.53 9.12 -27.70
CA GLU A 54 31.63 7.95 -27.81
C GLU A 54 32.06 6.99 -28.94
N ASP A 55 32.48 7.55 -30.08
CA ASP A 55 32.93 6.77 -31.25
C ASP A 55 34.23 7.32 -31.81
N PRO A 56 35.38 6.68 -31.51
CA PRO A 56 36.70 7.12 -32.01
C PRO A 56 36.87 7.14 -33.52
N GLN A 57 35.98 6.49 -34.27
CA GLN A 57 36.04 6.47 -35.75
C GLN A 57 35.19 7.59 -36.39
N SER A 58 34.40 8.30 -35.59
CA SER A 58 33.51 9.36 -36.06
C SER A 58 34.24 10.67 -36.38
N ASN A 59 33.64 11.48 -37.26
CA ASN A 59 34.07 12.87 -37.44
C ASN A 59 33.84 13.71 -36.22
N THR A 60 32.89 13.35 -35.36
CA THR A 60 32.65 14.00 -34.07
C THR A 60 33.90 13.93 -33.20
N PHE A 61 34.51 12.75 -33.07
CA PHE A 61 35.77 12.55 -32.36
C PHE A 61 36.95 13.30 -33.05
N LYS A 62 37.08 13.08 -34.38
CA LYS A 62 38.20 13.63 -35.12
C LYS A 62 38.30 15.16 -35.08
N TYR A 63 37.15 15.84 -35.04
CA TYR A 63 37.07 17.30 -35.08
C TYR A 63 36.61 17.92 -33.77
N ASN A 64 36.37 17.12 -32.68
CA ASN A 64 35.84 17.55 -31.41
C ASN A 64 34.58 18.42 -31.58
N LEU A 65 33.62 17.91 -32.35
CA LEU A 65 32.45 18.69 -32.78
C LEU A 65 31.58 19.15 -31.62
N ALA A 66 31.34 18.30 -30.60
CA ALA A 66 30.53 18.66 -29.48
C ALA A 66 31.19 19.73 -28.61
N GLN A 67 32.51 19.64 -28.36
CA GLN A 67 33.26 20.69 -27.67
C GLN A 67 33.29 21.98 -28.49
N GLY A 68 33.47 21.91 -29.80
CA GLY A 68 33.41 23.06 -30.68
C GLY A 68 32.06 23.76 -30.68
N ILE A 69 30.95 22.97 -30.71
CA ILE A 69 29.59 23.48 -30.57
C ILE A 69 29.41 24.18 -29.23
N ALA A 70 29.78 23.52 -28.13
CA ALA A 70 29.63 24.05 -26.82
C ALA A 70 30.41 25.34 -26.59
N THR A 71 31.65 25.40 -27.07
CA THR A 71 32.48 26.61 -27.03
C THR A 71 31.83 27.75 -27.86
N THR A 72 31.36 27.46 -29.04
CA THR A 72 30.71 28.48 -29.91
C THR A 72 29.43 29.02 -29.26
N LEU A 73 28.60 28.14 -28.68
CA LEU A 73 27.40 28.54 -27.93
C LEU A 73 27.72 29.32 -26.67
N LEU A 74 28.78 28.97 -25.92
CA LEU A 74 29.26 29.71 -24.77
C LEU A 74 29.64 31.14 -25.17
N MET A 75 30.45 31.30 -26.23
CA MET A 75 30.85 32.60 -26.71
C MET A 75 29.67 33.45 -27.18
N GLY A 76 28.70 32.83 -27.85
CA GLY A 76 27.43 33.48 -28.21
C GLY A 76 26.56 33.86 -27.05
N SER A 77 26.73 33.22 -25.87
CA SER A 77 25.97 33.49 -24.65
C SER A 77 26.57 34.63 -23.82
N ILE A 78 27.85 34.90 -23.99
CA ILE A 78 28.62 35.97 -23.24
C ILE A 78 28.24 37.36 -23.80
N GLY A 79 27.78 37.47 -24.99
CA GLY A 79 27.62 38.75 -25.75
C GLY A 79 26.50 39.67 -25.29
N GLY A 80 25.96 39.59 -24.10
CA GLY A 80 25.16 40.61 -23.35
C GLY A 80 24.05 41.34 -24.03
N SER A 81 23.71 41.12 -25.28
CA SER A 81 22.69 41.86 -26.02
C SER A 81 21.50 40.98 -26.42
N GLN A 82 20.36 41.58 -26.39
CA GLN A 82 19.01 41.28 -26.86
C GLN A 82 18.71 39.98 -27.68
N SER A 83 19.68 39.23 -28.19
CA SER A 83 19.49 37.94 -28.85
C SER A 83 19.80 36.77 -27.89
N LYS A 84 18.79 36.02 -27.55
CA LYS A 84 18.93 34.83 -26.69
C LYS A 84 19.62 33.71 -27.48
N GLY A 85 20.98 33.67 -27.47
CA GLY A 85 21.77 32.60 -28.03
C GLY A 85 21.94 32.58 -29.54
N LEU A 86 22.38 31.46 -30.09
CA LEU A 86 22.61 31.24 -31.51
C LEU A 86 21.57 30.27 -32.07
N SER A 87 21.02 30.61 -33.26
CA SER A 87 20.21 29.64 -34.01
C SER A 87 21.10 28.54 -34.62
N ILE A 88 20.46 27.45 -35.02
CA ILE A 88 21.20 26.34 -35.64
C ILE A 88 21.89 26.77 -36.94
N GLU A 89 21.31 27.69 -37.68
CA GLU A 89 21.87 28.26 -38.92
C GLU A 89 23.12 29.10 -38.61
N GLN A 90 23.03 29.96 -37.57
CA GLN A 90 24.17 30.76 -37.11
C GLN A 90 25.31 29.87 -36.59
N LEU A 91 24.96 28.84 -35.80
CA LEU A 91 25.94 27.86 -35.33
C LEU A 91 26.66 27.17 -36.47
N LYS A 92 25.93 26.72 -37.50
CA LYS A 92 26.53 26.12 -38.69
C LYS A 92 27.47 27.06 -39.43
N LEU A 93 27.09 28.34 -39.56
CA LEU A 93 27.99 29.35 -40.18
C LEU A 93 29.28 29.52 -39.36
N CYS A 94 29.22 29.43 -38.04
CA CYS A 94 30.40 29.54 -37.16
C CYS A 94 31.29 28.30 -37.14
N MET A 95 30.82 27.16 -37.69
CA MET A 95 31.52 25.87 -37.53
C MET A 95 31.85 25.15 -38.82
N LEU A 96 31.04 25.35 -39.89
CA LEU A 96 31.11 24.51 -41.06
C LEU A 96 32.45 24.70 -41.80
N ARG A 97 33.11 23.58 -42.04
CA ARG A 97 34.37 23.51 -42.84
C ARG A 97 34.10 22.69 -44.09
N PRO A 98 34.26 23.27 -45.26
CA PRO A 98 34.12 22.52 -46.49
C PRO A 98 35.02 21.28 -46.51
N SER A 99 34.46 20.15 -46.92
CA SER A 99 35.17 18.86 -47.02
C SER A 99 35.65 18.21 -45.72
N ALA A 100 35.36 18.79 -44.55
CA ALA A 100 35.73 18.20 -43.24
C ALA A 100 34.59 17.35 -42.63
N PHE A 101 33.41 17.91 -42.54
CA PHE A 101 32.22 17.25 -41.98
C PHE A 101 30.92 17.87 -42.54
N GLN A 102 29.80 17.15 -42.39
CA GLN A 102 28.51 17.54 -42.95
C GLN A 102 27.61 18.27 -41.92
N HIS A 103 26.60 19.00 -42.40
CA HIS A 103 25.59 19.66 -41.60
C HIS A 103 24.87 18.71 -40.64
N SER A 104 24.63 17.46 -41.05
CA SER A 104 23.97 16.42 -40.26
C SER A 104 24.78 16.05 -39.02
N GLU A 105 26.11 16.09 -39.11
CA GLU A 105 27.00 15.75 -37.99
C GLU A 105 26.97 16.83 -36.91
N ILE A 106 26.89 18.12 -37.30
CA ILE A 106 26.65 19.23 -36.34
C ILE A 106 25.29 19.05 -35.68
N ASN A 107 24.23 18.75 -36.45
CA ASN A 107 22.91 18.54 -35.90
C ASN A 107 22.87 17.38 -34.89
N ASN A 108 23.52 16.26 -35.23
CA ASN A 108 23.56 15.09 -34.35
C ASN A 108 24.32 15.37 -33.05
N ALA A 109 25.48 16.03 -33.14
CA ALA A 109 26.25 16.41 -31.92
C ALA A 109 25.50 17.43 -31.09
N LEU A 110 24.82 18.43 -31.66
CA LEU A 110 23.99 19.41 -30.95
C LEU A 110 22.78 18.72 -30.26
N ASN A 111 22.11 17.81 -30.94
CA ASN A 111 21.00 17.05 -30.39
C ASN A 111 21.43 16.19 -29.17
N LYS A 112 22.64 15.61 -29.26
CA LYS A 112 23.21 14.88 -28.09
C LYS A 112 23.51 15.84 -26.97
N LEU A 113 24.15 16.99 -27.21
CA LEU A 113 24.40 18.02 -26.20
C LEU A 113 23.11 18.51 -25.54
N GLU A 114 22.06 18.79 -26.32
CA GLU A 114 20.78 19.26 -25.79
C GLU A 114 20.15 18.27 -24.78
N ARG A 115 20.44 16.99 -24.91
CA ARG A 115 19.91 15.95 -24.03
C ARG A 115 20.68 15.79 -22.70
N VAL A 116 21.98 16.13 -22.68
CA VAL A 116 22.86 15.80 -21.55
C VAL A 116 23.54 17.02 -20.89
N ALA A 117 23.66 18.15 -21.61
CA ALA A 117 24.35 19.32 -21.09
C ALA A 117 23.50 20.02 -20.01
N TYR A 118 24.03 20.12 -18.80
CA TYR A 118 23.31 20.61 -17.63
C TYR A 118 22.97 22.11 -17.69
N TYR A 119 23.76 22.90 -18.39
CA TYR A 119 23.62 24.36 -18.43
C TYR A 119 23.19 24.88 -19.80
N LEU A 120 22.93 24.00 -20.78
CA LEU A 120 22.46 24.36 -22.11
C LEU A 120 20.94 24.52 -22.11
N TYR A 121 20.48 25.62 -22.67
CA TYR A 121 19.07 25.97 -22.85
C TYR A 121 18.76 26.10 -24.34
N ALA A 122 17.50 25.83 -24.70
CA ALA A 122 16.97 26.06 -26.04
C ALA A 122 15.60 26.74 -25.96
N THR A 123 15.29 27.63 -26.89
CA THR A 123 13.93 28.16 -27.05
C THR A 123 13.08 27.23 -27.90
N ASN A 124 11.81 27.04 -27.52
CA ASN A 124 10.82 26.27 -28.28
C ASN A 124 9.84 27.18 -29.05
N VAL A 125 10.05 28.51 -29.01
CA VAL A 125 9.18 29.52 -29.65
C VAL A 125 9.93 30.20 -30.77
N GLY A 126 9.37 30.15 -31.99
CA GLY A 126 10.01 30.73 -33.17
C GLY A 126 11.18 29.90 -33.68
N THR A 127 12.24 30.58 -34.16
CA THR A 127 13.47 29.92 -34.60
C THR A 127 14.20 29.40 -33.36
N LYS A 128 14.43 28.07 -33.30
CA LYS A 128 15.11 27.42 -32.21
C LYS A 128 16.54 27.97 -32.03
N SER A 129 16.82 28.52 -30.88
CA SER A 129 18.11 29.12 -30.50
C SER A 129 18.62 28.48 -29.22
N TYR A 130 19.96 28.38 -29.11
CA TYR A 130 20.66 27.70 -28.01
C TYR A 130 21.61 28.67 -27.31
N TRP A 131 21.66 28.56 -25.97
CA TRP A 131 22.56 29.39 -25.14
C TRP A 131 22.92 28.68 -23.83
N PHE A 132 24.03 29.03 -23.26
CA PHE A 132 24.41 28.62 -21.89
C PHE A 132 23.91 29.63 -20.86
N GLN A 133 23.54 29.15 -19.70
CA GLN A 133 23.24 29.96 -18.50
C GLN A 133 24.04 29.45 -17.32
N ALA A 134 24.29 30.34 -16.33
CA ALA A 134 24.95 29.97 -15.08
C ALA A 134 24.07 29.10 -14.16
N LYS A 135 22.77 28.95 -14.50
CA LYS A 135 21.81 28.13 -13.76
C LYS A 135 21.63 26.78 -14.45
N PRO A 136 21.61 25.67 -13.74
CA PRO A 136 21.41 24.37 -14.34
C PRO A 136 20.00 24.20 -14.91
N ASN A 137 19.86 23.44 -15.99
CA ASN A 137 18.58 23.06 -16.57
C ASN A 137 17.95 21.92 -15.76
N ILE A 138 16.91 22.23 -15.00
CA ILE A 138 16.24 21.31 -14.10
C ILE A 138 15.79 20.02 -14.83
N ASN A 139 15.24 20.15 -16.04
CA ASN A 139 14.75 18.99 -16.78
C ASN A 139 15.89 18.01 -17.12
N ILE A 140 17.07 18.55 -17.46
CA ILE A 140 18.24 17.72 -17.73
C ILE A 140 18.74 17.05 -16.45
N LEU A 141 18.79 17.80 -15.33
CA LEU A 141 19.16 17.21 -14.03
C LEU A 141 18.22 16.10 -13.61
N ILE A 142 16.92 16.30 -13.74
CA ILE A 142 15.92 15.28 -13.41
C ILE A 142 16.07 14.06 -14.32
N ASN A 143 16.28 14.25 -15.64
CA ASN A 143 16.47 13.14 -16.57
C ASN A 143 17.75 12.36 -16.31
N SER A 144 18.83 13.03 -15.96
CA SER A 144 20.07 12.38 -15.52
C SER A 144 19.83 11.56 -14.25
N ALA A 145 19.21 12.16 -13.23
CA ALA A 145 18.88 11.48 -11.99
C ALA A 145 17.92 10.28 -12.20
N LYS A 146 16.97 10.35 -13.16
CA LYS A 146 16.10 9.22 -13.50
C LYS A 146 16.91 8.00 -13.98
N SER A 147 17.99 8.20 -14.71
CA SER A 147 18.84 7.10 -15.19
C SER A 147 19.67 6.44 -14.09
N GLU A 148 19.84 7.13 -12.95
CA GLU A 148 20.59 6.64 -11.79
C GLU A 148 19.69 5.96 -10.74
N VAL A 149 18.37 6.15 -10.80
CA VAL A 149 17.41 5.48 -9.92
C VAL A 149 17.35 4.00 -10.29
N SER A 150 17.74 3.15 -9.36
CA SER A 150 17.72 1.70 -9.56
C SER A 150 16.32 1.11 -9.38
N ALA A 151 16.07 -0.05 -10.00
CA ALA A 151 14.83 -0.81 -9.79
C ALA A 151 14.63 -1.19 -8.31
N ASN A 152 15.72 -1.38 -7.55
CA ASN A 152 15.65 -1.67 -6.12
C ASN A 152 15.19 -0.47 -5.31
N ASP A 153 15.60 0.76 -5.68
CA ASP A 153 15.14 1.99 -5.01
C ASP A 153 13.63 2.17 -5.21
N VAL A 154 13.15 1.97 -6.44
CA VAL A 154 11.72 2.02 -6.76
C VAL A 154 10.93 0.96 -5.99
N LYS A 155 11.44 -0.27 -5.92
CA LYS A 155 10.82 -1.35 -5.16
C LYS A 155 10.76 -1.02 -3.66
N ALA A 156 11.84 -0.52 -3.08
CA ALA A 156 11.89 -0.11 -1.68
C ALA A 156 10.86 0.99 -1.38
N GLU A 157 10.72 1.98 -2.28
CA GLU A 157 9.74 3.05 -2.12
C GLU A 157 8.30 2.52 -2.26
N ILE A 158 8.01 1.56 -3.15
CA ILE A 158 6.70 0.89 -3.23
C ILE A 158 6.36 0.23 -1.89
N LEU A 159 7.27 -0.59 -1.35
CA LEU A 159 7.05 -1.29 -0.09
C LEU A 159 6.87 -0.32 1.09
N LYS A 160 7.64 0.75 1.14
CA LYS A 160 7.51 1.82 2.15
C LYS A 160 6.13 2.47 2.10
N ARG A 161 5.62 2.78 0.91
CA ARG A 161 4.29 3.38 0.71
C ARG A 161 3.16 2.43 1.06
N LEU A 162 3.26 1.15 0.69
CA LEU A 162 2.31 0.13 1.09
C LEU A 162 2.20 0.05 2.62
N ASN A 163 3.35 0.05 3.33
CA ASN A 163 3.38 0.06 4.79
C ASN A 163 2.73 1.30 5.42
N SER A 164 2.73 2.43 4.73
CA SER A 164 2.10 3.65 5.23
C SER A 164 0.60 3.74 4.93
N GLN A 165 0.14 3.10 3.86
CA GLN A 165 -1.23 3.25 3.36
C GLN A 165 -2.15 2.09 3.73
N ILE A 166 -1.61 0.88 3.87
CA ILE A 166 -2.40 -0.32 4.16
C ILE A 166 -2.04 -0.81 5.56
N ASN A 167 -2.94 -0.57 6.49
CA ASN A 167 -2.76 -0.96 7.89
C ASN A 167 -3.77 -2.03 8.28
N GLY A 168 -3.33 -2.97 9.12
CA GLY A 168 -4.21 -3.94 9.76
C GLY A 168 -5.08 -3.30 10.84
N ASN A 169 -6.07 -4.07 11.30
CA ASN A 169 -6.91 -3.74 12.44
C ASN A 169 -7.06 -4.96 13.35
N SER A 170 -7.96 -4.91 14.35
CA SER A 170 -8.18 -6.03 15.27
C SER A 170 -8.71 -7.31 14.60
N GLN A 171 -9.31 -7.21 13.41
CA GLN A 171 -9.90 -8.33 12.68
C GLN A 171 -9.04 -8.79 11.49
N LEU A 172 -8.21 -7.89 10.94
CA LEU A 172 -7.36 -8.17 9.79
C LEU A 172 -5.90 -7.84 10.09
N ARG A 173 -5.06 -8.84 10.08
CA ARG A 173 -3.61 -8.67 10.11
C ARG A 173 -3.08 -8.42 8.70
N VAL A 174 -2.21 -7.44 8.53
CA VAL A 174 -1.56 -7.15 7.24
C VAL A 174 -0.07 -7.43 7.35
N LEU A 175 0.46 -8.17 6.39
CA LEU A 175 1.89 -8.46 6.24
C LEU A 175 2.34 -8.05 4.85
N ILE A 176 3.34 -7.17 4.78
CA ILE A 176 3.85 -6.66 3.51
C ILE A 176 5.18 -7.32 3.20
N ASN A 177 5.25 -7.97 2.04
CA ASN A 177 6.42 -8.68 1.54
C ASN A 177 7.08 -9.57 2.61
N PRO A 178 6.32 -10.43 3.33
CA PRO A 178 6.92 -11.33 4.29
C PRO A 178 7.81 -12.34 3.58
N SER A 179 8.77 -12.91 4.31
CA SER A 179 9.42 -14.14 3.89
C SER A 179 8.38 -15.26 3.78
N SER A 180 8.75 -16.39 3.20
CA SER A 180 7.87 -17.58 3.13
C SER A 180 7.46 -18.14 4.51
N ASP A 181 8.10 -17.69 5.59
CA ASP A 181 7.77 -18.09 6.97
C ASP A 181 6.77 -17.09 7.59
N VAL A 182 5.52 -17.21 7.22
CA VAL A 182 4.43 -16.42 7.79
C VAL A 182 3.89 -17.11 9.05
N PRO A 183 3.91 -16.46 10.23
CA PRO A 183 3.40 -17.04 11.47
C PRO A 183 1.93 -17.44 11.38
N GLU A 184 1.60 -18.61 11.93
CA GLU A 184 0.23 -19.12 11.96
C GLU A 184 -0.60 -18.43 13.03
N GLN A 185 -1.80 -18.01 12.67
CA GLN A 185 -2.77 -17.37 13.58
C GLN A 185 -4.20 -17.71 13.18
N LYS A 186 -5.12 -17.60 14.15
CA LYS A 186 -6.57 -17.75 13.92
C LYS A 186 -7.23 -16.48 13.37
N THR A 187 -6.45 -15.40 13.23
CA THR A 187 -6.91 -14.11 12.69
C THR A 187 -6.72 -14.07 11.18
N LEU A 188 -7.71 -13.54 10.46
CA LEU A 188 -7.63 -13.31 9.03
C LEU A 188 -6.38 -12.48 8.69
N THR A 189 -5.60 -12.94 7.74
CA THR A 189 -4.31 -12.34 7.37
C THR A 189 -4.25 -12.01 5.89
N LEU A 190 -4.00 -10.75 5.58
CA LEU A 190 -3.69 -10.28 4.24
C LEU A 190 -2.16 -10.29 4.06
N VAL A 191 -1.69 -11.01 3.07
CA VAL A 191 -0.29 -11.00 2.64
C VAL A 191 -0.17 -10.19 1.35
N ILE A 192 0.54 -9.06 1.41
CA ILE A 192 0.81 -8.22 0.24
C ILE A 192 2.18 -8.59 -0.31
N LEU A 193 2.20 -9.05 -1.55
CA LEU A 193 3.42 -9.50 -2.21
C LEU A 193 4.22 -8.31 -2.78
N SER A 194 5.53 -8.48 -2.91
CA SER A 194 6.38 -7.48 -3.56
C SER A 194 6.09 -7.34 -5.06
N PRO A 195 6.49 -6.23 -5.70
CA PRO A 195 6.34 -6.06 -7.15
C PRO A 195 6.99 -7.17 -8.00
N ASP A 196 7.92 -7.93 -7.44
CA ASP A 196 8.55 -9.07 -8.12
C ASP A 196 7.56 -10.22 -8.41
N TYR A 197 6.40 -10.20 -7.77
CA TYR A 197 5.31 -11.15 -7.90
C TYR A 197 4.11 -10.54 -8.62
N ALA A 198 4.34 -9.52 -9.46
CA ALA A 198 3.31 -8.98 -10.34
C ALA A 198 2.77 -10.07 -11.26
N THR A 199 1.44 -10.05 -11.50
CA THR A 199 0.77 -11.05 -12.31
C THR A 199 -0.49 -10.48 -12.97
N GLN A 200 -1.17 -11.29 -13.76
CA GLN A 200 -2.52 -11.01 -14.27
C GLN A 200 -3.47 -12.04 -13.68
N ALA A 201 -4.69 -11.63 -13.32
CA ALA A 201 -5.67 -12.54 -12.74
C ALA A 201 -5.98 -13.75 -13.65
N THR A 202 -5.93 -13.55 -14.98
CA THR A 202 -6.19 -14.58 -15.98
C THR A 202 -5.00 -15.46 -16.34
N SER A 203 -3.78 -15.06 -15.91
CA SER A 203 -2.53 -15.78 -16.26
C SER A 203 -1.52 -15.62 -15.14
N ILE A 204 -1.59 -16.50 -14.17
CA ILE A 204 -0.70 -16.50 -13.01
C ILE A 204 0.63 -17.20 -13.37
N SER A 205 1.74 -16.54 -13.06
CA SER A 205 3.06 -17.13 -13.32
C SER A 205 3.38 -18.23 -12.29
N LYS A 206 4.10 -19.27 -12.69
CA LYS A 206 4.55 -20.34 -11.79
C LYS A 206 5.38 -19.82 -10.60
N LYS A 207 6.08 -18.71 -10.76
CA LYS A 207 6.84 -18.07 -9.68
C LYS A 207 5.91 -17.59 -8.57
N VAL A 208 4.79 -16.96 -8.94
CA VAL A 208 3.76 -16.49 -7.99
C VAL A 208 3.07 -17.69 -7.34
N GLU A 209 2.64 -18.65 -8.13
CA GLU A 209 1.99 -19.86 -7.67
C GLU A 209 2.82 -20.59 -6.62
N ASN A 210 4.08 -20.91 -6.92
CA ASN A 210 4.99 -21.61 -6.00
C ASN A 210 5.22 -20.83 -4.70
N HIS A 211 5.34 -19.49 -4.79
CA HIS A 211 5.55 -18.66 -3.59
C HIS A 211 4.32 -18.61 -2.71
N VAL A 212 3.13 -18.44 -3.30
CA VAL A 212 1.86 -18.44 -2.58
C VAL A 212 1.57 -19.82 -1.96
N GLU A 213 1.75 -20.91 -2.73
CA GLU A 213 1.61 -22.28 -2.24
C GLU A 213 2.51 -22.54 -1.02
N GLN A 214 3.75 -22.10 -1.07
CA GLN A 214 4.69 -22.27 0.04
C GLN A 214 4.18 -21.55 1.31
N ILE A 215 3.67 -20.33 1.21
CA ILE A 215 3.11 -19.59 2.34
C ILE A 215 1.80 -20.23 2.81
N ALA A 216 0.94 -20.65 1.89
CA ALA A 216 -0.38 -21.22 2.20
C ALA A 216 -0.29 -22.58 2.91
N THR A 217 0.67 -23.41 2.51
CA THR A 217 0.75 -24.79 3.00
C THR A 217 1.75 -24.99 4.14
N LYS A 218 2.73 -24.09 4.27
CA LYS A 218 3.84 -24.24 5.23
C LYS A 218 3.94 -23.08 6.21
N LYS A 219 4.50 -23.38 7.37
CA LYS A 219 4.93 -22.46 8.41
C LYS A 219 6.34 -22.90 8.82
N GLY A 220 7.36 -22.23 8.30
CA GLY A 220 8.73 -22.71 8.41
C GLY A 220 8.88 -24.11 7.77
N THR A 221 9.28 -25.08 8.57
CA THR A 221 9.43 -26.48 8.15
C THR A 221 8.17 -27.33 8.36
N SER A 222 7.16 -26.82 9.08
CA SER A 222 5.95 -27.55 9.45
C SER A 222 4.81 -27.24 8.47
N GLN A 223 3.86 -28.16 8.37
CA GLN A 223 2.60 -27.93 7.66
C GLN A 223 1.74 -26.91 8.42
N ARG A 224 1.07 -26.03 7.67
CA ARG A 224 0.12 -25.08 8.22
C ARG A 224 -1.19 -25.78 8.56
N ILE A 225 -1.73 -25.53 9.75
CA ILE A 225 -3.01 -26.05 10.21
C ILE A 225 -4.16 -25.13 9.76
N PHE A 226 -4.07 -23.82 10.06
CA PHE A 226 -5.10 -22.85 9.73
C PHE A 226 -4.84 -22.23 8.35
N ARG A 227 -5.12 -23.01 7.29
CA ARG A 227 -4.85 -22.63 5.90
C ARG A 227 -5.84 -21.61 5.36
N ASN A 228 -7.09 -21.67 5.84
CA ASN A 228 -8.18 -20.81 5.38
C ASN A 228 -8.26 -19.47 6.14
N THR A 229 -7.11 -18.95 6.56
CA THR A 229 -7.00 -17.65 7.26
C THR A 229 -6.14 -16.64 6.49
N ILE A 230 -5.60 -17.02 5.34
CA ILE A 230 -4.67 -16.17 4.58
C ILE A 230 -5.22 -15.95 3.18
N PHE A 231 -5.21 -14.70 2.75
CA PHE A 231 -5.38 -14.33 1.35
C PHE A 231 -4.30 -13.33 0.94
N TYR A 232 -4.13 -13.15 -0.36
CA TYR A 232 -2.98 -12.45 -0.91
C TYR A 232 -3.44 -11.29 -1.76
N LEU A 233 -2.61 -10.24 -1.82
CA LEU A 233 -2.77 -9.11 -2.71
C LEU A 233 -1.47 -8.90 -3.47
N THR A 234 -1.54 -8.76 -4.78
CA THR A 234 -0.38 -8.42 -5.62
C THR A 234 -0.75 -7.37 -6.66
N CYS A 235 0.27 -6.88 -7.35
CA CYS A 235 0.10 -5.85 -8.35
C CYS A 235 -0.16 -6.43 -9.75
N SER A 236 -0.95 -5.69 -10.53
CA SER A 236 -1.17 -5.96 -11.95
C SER A 236 0.10 -5.72 -12.75
N GLU A 237 0.58 -6.73 -13.45
CA GLU A 237 1.78 -6.65 -14.30
C GLU A 237 1.64 -5.57 -15.38
N SER A 238 0.46 -5.44 -15.97
CA SER A 238 0.19 -4.45 -17.04
C SER A 238 0.25 -2.99 -16.56
N GLN A 239 -0.04 -2.73 -15.27
CA GLN A 239 -0.10 -1.39 -14.70
C GLN A 239 1.16 -1.00 -13.91
N LEU A 240 1.97 -1.99 -13.52
CA LEU A 240 3.15 -1.77 -12.68
C LEU A 240 4.16 -0.80 -13.31
N GLY A 241 4.39 -0.87 -14.63
CA GLY A 241 5.33 0.00 -15.34
C GLY A 241 5.02 1.49 -15.20
N LEU A 242 3.74 1.86 -15.18
CA LEU A 242 3.31 3.25 -15.01
C LEU A 242 3.62 3.76 -13.59
N LEU A 243 3.32 2.95 -12.56
CA LEU A 243 3.67 3.26 -11.18
C LEU A 243 5.19 3.42 -11.00
N GLN A 244 5.97 2.49 -11.57
CA GLN A 244 7.44 2.55 -11.50
C GLN A 244 7.98 3.82 -12.15
N SER A 245 7.44 4.23 -13.31
CA SER A 245 7.82 5.47 -13.98
C SER A 245 7.57 6.71 -13.11
N LYS A 246 6.42 6.79 -12.44
CA LYS A 246 6.08 7.92 -11.55
C LYS A 246 6.94 7.94 -10.30
N LEU A 247 7.25 6.79 -9.73
CA LEU A 247 8.15 6.71 -8.58
C LEU A 247 9.60 7.03 -8.96
N THR A 248 10.05 6.62 -10.15
CA THR A 248 11.37 7.03 -10.68
C THR A 248 11.45 8.54 -10.81
N GLU A 249 10.40 9.20 -11.29
CA GLU A 249 10.34 10.66 -11.38
C GLU A 249 10.36 11.33 -10.01
N TYR A 250 9.59 10.82 -9.05
CA TYR A 250 9.60 11.29 -7.66
C TYR A 250 10.99 11.19 -7.03
N LEU A 251 11.63 10.02 -7.10
CA LEU A 251 12.96 9.77 -6.54
C LEU A 251 14.05 10.62 -7.22
N ALA A 252 13.95 10.79 -8.54
CA ALA A 252 14.85 11.67 -9.28
C ALA A 252 14.74 13.13 -8.84
N CYS A 253 13.52 13.65 -8.68
CA CYS A 253 13.30 15.01 -8.15
C CYS A 253 13.84 15.17 -6.73
N GLU A 254 13.64 14.15 -5.88
CA GLU A 254 14.18 14.16 -4.51
C GLU A 254 15.70 14.20 -4.49
N ARG A 255 16.35 13.40 -5.33
CA ARG A 255 17.80 13.39 -5.49
C ARG A 255 18.33 14.75 -5.96
N VAL A 256 17.73 15.32 -7.03
CA VAL A 256 18.13 16.64 -7.54
C VAL A 256 17.97 17.73 -6.48
N GLN A 257 16.85 17.71 -5.74
CA GLN A 257 16.61 18.65 -4.65
C GLN A 257 17.67 18.57 -3.56
N HIS A 258 18.18 17.38 -3.27
CA HIS A 258 19.21 17.17 -2.25
C HIS A 258 20.61 17.52 -2.77
N GLU A 259 21.02 16.97 -3.90
CA GLU A 259 22.40 17.07 -4.42
C GLU A 259 22.73 18.47 -4.97
N TYR A 260 21.75 19.14 -5.60
CA TYR A 260 21.95 20.44 -6.23
C TYR A 260 21.38 21.62 -5.42
N SER A 261 21.03 21.40 -4.15
CA SER A 261 20.39 22.42 -3.29
C SER A 261 21.14 23.75 -3.22
N GLY A 262 22.47 23.75 -3.28
CA GLY A 262 23.32 24.94 -3.27
C GLY A 262 23.45 25.67 -4.61
N GLN A 263 23.12 25.01 -5.74
CA GLN A 263 23.26 25.51 -7.10
C GLN A 263 21.94 26.02 -7.69
N LEU A 264 20.82 25.64 -7.06
CA LEU A 264 19.47 26.00 -7.50
C LEU A 264 19.02 27.31 -6.87
N ASP A 265 18.43 28.20 -7.67
CA ASP A 265 17.78 29.39 -7.16
C ASP A 265 16.38 29.09 -6.57
N THR A 266 15.71 30.11 -6.03
CA THR A 266 14.41 29.99 -5.36
C THR A 266 13.31 29.47 -6.30
N ASP A 267 13.27 29.96 -7.54
CA ASP A 267 12.27 29.55 -8.53
C ASP A 267 12.49 28.11 -8.98
N GLN A 268 13.74 27.72 -9.21
CA GLN A 268 14.12 26.36 -9.54
C GLN A 268 13.81 25.37 -8.41
N LYS A 269 14.07 25.75 -7.15
CA LYS A 269 13.71 24.94 -5.97
C LYS A 269 12.20 24.72 -5.89
N ARG A 270 11.41 25.77 -6.18
CA ARG A 270 9.95 25.66 -6.23
C ARG A 270 9.48 24.76 -7.36
N ASP A 271 10.01 24.93 -8.57
CA ASP A 271 9.65 24.10 -9.74
C ASP A 271 9.94 22.61 -9.50
N ILE A 272 11.10 22.29 -8.91
CA ILE A 272 11.42 20.90 -8.53
C ILE A 272 10.47 20.38 -7.45
N ALA A 273 10.14 21.21 -6.46
CA ALA A 273 9.22 20.81 -5.40
C ALA A 273 7.80 20.54 -5.97
N ASP A 274 7.34 21.37 -6.90
CA ASP A 274 6.04 21.19 -7.55
C ASP A 274 6.02 19.89 -8.39
N LYS A 275 7.06 19.63 -9.20
CA LYS A 275 7.22 18.38 -9.96
C LYS A 275 7.27 17.16 -9.06
N LYS A 276 8.02 17.23 -7.95
CA LYS A 276 8.09 16.16 -6.94
C LYS A 276 6.73 15.89 -6.33
N ASN A 277 5.99 16.95 -5.94
CA ASN A 277 4.67 16.84 -5.34
C ASN A 277 3.65 16.24 -6.32
N GLU A 278 3.68 16.65 -7.58
CA GLU A 278 2.84 16.09 -8.63
C GLU A 278 3.13 14.60 -8.85
N ALA A 279 4.40 14.23 -9.03
CA ALA A 279 4.82 12.84 -9.19
C ALA A 279 4.42 11.99 -7.96
N ASN A 280 4.57 12.55 -6.75
CA ASN A 280 4.16 11.92 -5.49
C ASN A 280 2.66 11.66 -5.43
N ALA A 281 1.84 12.65 -5.77
CA ALA A 281 0.38 12.52 -5.77
C ALA A 281 -0.09 11.47 -6.80
N GLN A 282 0.48 11.50 -8.00
CA GLN A 282 0.18 10.52 -9.05
C GLN A 282 0.60 9.11 -8.65
N ALA A 283 1.79 8.94 -8.07
CA ALA A 283 2.27 7.63 -7.60
C ALA A 283 1.39 7.07 -6.47
N ASN A 284 0.94 7.91 -5.52
CA ASN A 284 0.06 7.47 -4.45
C ASN A 284 -1.32 7.04 -4.97
N ALA A 285 -1.89 7.80 -5.91
CA ALA A 285 -3.17 7.43 -6.52
C ALA A 285 -3.07 6.11 -7.31
N GLN A 286 -1.94 5.89 -8.00
CA GLN A 286 -1.73 4.67 -8.78
C GLN A 286 -1.38 3.46 -7.92
N LEU A 287 -0.69 3.63 -6.79
CA LEU A 287 -0.24 2.52 -5.97
C LEU A 287 -1.38 1.56 -5.62
N ILE A 288 -2.50 2.09 -5.17
CA ILE A 288 -3.65 1.29 -4.75
C ILE A 288 -4.37 0.68 -5.96
N SER A 289 -4.50 1.43 -7.06
CA SER A 289 -5.13 0.89 -8.27
C SER A 289 -4.32 -0.21 -8.94
N VAL A 290 -2.99 -0.18 -8.80
CA VAL A 290 -2.08 -1.19 -9.32
C VAL A 290 -2.10 -2.46 -8.47
N TYR A 291 -2.26 -2.36 -7.14
CA TYR A 291 -2.39 -3.49 -6.21
C TYR A 291 -3.85 -3.95 -6.14
N ASN A 292 -4.35 -4.53 -7.21
CA ASN A 292 -5.75 -4.91 -7.40
C ASN A 292 -5.95 -6.40 -7.71
N ILE A 293 -4.93 -7.24 -7.67
CA ILE A 293 -5.06 -8.68 -7.87
C ILE A 293 -5.13 -9.37 -6.51
N ALA A 294 -6.33 -9.79 -6.11
CA ALA A 294 -6.53 -10.63 -4.93
C ALA A 294 -6.36 -12.10 -5.29
N MET A 295 -5.80 -12.89 -4.37
CA MET A 295 -5.59 -14.32 -4.58
C MET A 295 -5.90 -15.09 -3.31
N ARG A 296 -6.42 -16.31 -3.48
CA ARG A 296 -6.50 -17.33 -2.43
C ARG A 296 -5.94 -18.66 -2.94
N TYR A 297 -5.50 -19.49 -2.04
CA TYR A 297 -4.99 -20.82 -2.36
C TYR A 297 -5.83 -21.89 -1.70
N SER A 298 -6.21 -22.90 -2.47
CA SER A 298 -6.83 -24.13 -1.98
C SER A 298 -6.00 -25.33 -2.43
N VAL A 299 -5.92 -26.35 -1.59
CA VAL A 299 -5.21 -27.60 -1.95
C VAL A 299 -5.92 -28.36 -3.09
N THR A 300 -7.24 -28.21 -3.20
CA THR A 300 -8.04 -28.88 -4.23
C THR A 300 -8.03 -28.12 -5.55
N ASP A 301 -8.19 -26.82 -5.51
CA ASP A 301 -8.43 -26.00 -6.70
C ASP A 301 -7.17 -25.22 -7.14
N GLY A 302 -6.12 -25.22 -6.30
CA GLY A 302 -4.88 -24.47 -6.54
C GLY A 302 -5.01 -22.99 -6.20
N LEU A 303 -4.28 -22.16 -6.94
CA LEU A 303 -4.28 -20.71 -6.77
C LEU A 303 -5.36 -20.06 -7.64
N GLU A 304 -6.33 -19.44 -6.99
CA GLU A 304 -7.34 -18.60 -7.62
C GLU A 304 -6.96 -17.14 -7.51
N ALA A 305 -7.23 -16.36 -8.56
CA ALA A 305 -6.99 -14.92 -8.59
C ALA A 305 -8.17 -14.18 -9.19
N VAL A 306 -8.46 -13.01 -8.64
CA VAL A 306 -9.50 -12.10 -9.11
C VAL A 306 -8.96 -10.68 -9.19
N GLU A 307 -9.34 -9.95 -10.22
CA GLU A 307 -9.03 -8.53 -10.35
C GLU A 307 -10.13 -7.71 -9.67
N LEU A 308 -9.76 -7.04 -8.59
CA LEU A 308 -10.65 -6.17 -7.84
C LEU A 308 -10.86 -4.86 -8.61
N ARG A 309 -12.05 -4.68 -9.16
CA ARG A 309 -12.39 -3.50 -9.93
C ARG A 309 -12.83 -2.36 -9.01
N ASP A 310 -12.37 -1.15 -9.33
CA ASP A 310 -12.88 0.11 -8.75
C ASP A 310 -12.78 0.29 -7.21
N PHE A 311 -12.12 -0.62 -6.50
CA PHE A 311 -12.04 -0.53 -5.04
C PHE A 311 -11.26 0.70 -4.52
N ALA A 312 -10.50 1.38 -5.39
CA ALA A 312 -9.67 2.53 -5.06
C ALA A 312 -10.31 3.91 -5.36
N ARG A 313 -11.55 3.97 -5.89
CA ARG A 313 -12.13 5.22 -6.42
C ARG A 313 -12.47 6.27 -5.37
N ASP A 314 -12.70 5.88 -4.13
CA ASP A 314 -13.06 6.81 -3.07
C ASP A 314 -12.07 6.71 -1.90
N MET A 315 -11.20 7.70 -1.76
CA MET A 315 -10.11 7.72 -0.77
C MET A 315 -10.56 8.07 0.67
N GLN A 316 -11.83 8.30 0.93
CA GLN A 316 -12.30 8.69 2.26
C GLN A 316 -12.50 7.50 3.21
N THR A 317 -12.65 6.29 2.68
CA THR A 317 -12.79 5.06 3.47
C THR A 317 -11.44 4.36 3.61
N GLN A 318 -11.22 3.66 4.72
CA GLN A 318 -9.99 2.88 4.92
C GLN A 318 -9.84 1.83 3.80
N ILE A 319 -8.68 1.78 3.16
CA ILE A 319 -8.39 0.89 2.04
C ILE A 319 -8.64 -0.58 2.41
N THR A 320 -8.30 -0.96 3.65
CA THR A 320 -8.52 -2.31 4.17
C THR A 320 -9.99 -2.70 4.25
N GLU A 321 -10.88 -1.79 4.59
CA GLU A 321 -12.34 -2.06 4.62
C GLU A 321 -12.89 -2.29 3.23
N LYS A 322 -12.50 -1.43 2.28
CA LYS A 322 -12.88 -1.60 0.87
C LYS A 322 -12.37 -2.89 0.24
N LEU A 323 -11.13 -3.27 0.60
CA LEU A 323 -10.56 -4.54 0.15
C LEU A 323 -11.36 -5.73 0.70
N LEU A 324 -11.74 -5.70 1.99
CA LEU A 324 -12.57 -6.74 2.58
C LEU A 324 -13.95 -6.79 1.93
N ASP A 325 -14.58 -5.65 1.66
CA ASP A 325 -15.87 -5.59 0.97
C ASP A 325 -15.79 -6.18 -0.44
N ALA A 326 -14.74 -5.85 -1.20
CA ALA A 326 -14.53 -6.41 -2.54
C ALA A 326 -14.33 -7.94 -2.49
N ILE A 327 -13.62 -8.46 -1.50
CA ILE A 327 -13.44 -9.92 -1.34
C ILE A 327 -14.73 -10.61 -0.87
N ILE A 328 -15.58 -9.91 -0.12
CA ILE A 328 -16.91 -10.41 0.26
C ILE A 328 -17.83 -10.48 -0.97
N GLU A 329 -17.78 -9.48 -1.86
CA GLU A 329 -18.52 -9.48 -3.13
C GLU A 329 -18.12 -10.66 -4.04
N GLU A 330 -16.86 -11.09 -3.99
CA GLU A 330 -16.37 -12.28 -4.70
C GLU A 330 -16.70 -13.61 -3.99
N GLU A 331 -17.48 -13.56 -2.90
CA GLU A 331 -17.92 -14.73 -2.10
C GLU A 331 -16.77 -15.54 -1.46
N TRP A 332 -15.53 -15.04 -1.45
CA TRP A 332 -14.41 -15.69 -0.80
C TRP A 332 -14.41 -15.52 0.71
N LEU A 333 -15.03 -14.45 1.20
CA LEU A 333 -15.07 -14.06 2.60
C LEU A 333 -16.51 -13.79 3.03
N ILE A 334 -16.92 -14.31 4.19
CA ILE A 334 -18.30 -14.15 4.71
C ILE A 334 -18.29 -13.50 6.09
N ARG A 335 -19.26 -12.61 6.33
CA ARG A 335 -19.50 -11.95 7.63
C ARG A 335 -20.40 -12.75 8.57
N SER A 336 -21.17 -13.67 8.02
CA SER A 336 -22.07 -14.56 8.76
C SER A 336 -22.22 -15.88 8.02
N ILE A 337 -22.38 -16.98 8.78
CA ILE A 337 -22.48 -18.31 8.21
C ILE A 337 -23.97 -18.63 8.02
N GLY A 338 -24.40 -18.92 6.80
CA GLY A 338 -25.77 -19.34 6.51
C GLY A 338 -26.05 -20.78 6.95
N ILE A 339 -27.30 -21.12 7.24
CA ILE A 339 -27.71 -22.51 7.53
C ILE A 339 -27.38 -23.44 6.37
N GLY A 340 -27.56 -22.97 5.12
CA GLY A 340 -27.16 -23.71 3.93
C GLY A 340 -25.69 -24.09 3.95
N THR A 341 -24.80 -23.13 4.28
CA THR A 341 -23.37 -23.34 4.40
C THR A 341 -23.04 -24.36 5.50
N LEU A 342 -23.71 -24.29 6.66
CA LEU A 342 -23.53 -25.27 7.72
C LEU A 342 -23.92 -26.68 7.27
N LYS A 343 -25.06 -26.82 6.60
CA LYS A 343 -25.54 -28.12 6.08
C LYS A 343 -24.65 -28.69 4.99
N THR A 344 -24.25 -27.87 4.01
CA THR A 344 -23.37 -28.28 2.91
C THR A 344 -22.01 -28.76 3.44
N ASN A 345 -21.49 -28.11 4.49
CA ASN A 345 -20.22 -28.46 5.10
C ASN A 345 -20.32 -29.51 6.21
N ARG A 346 -21.48 -30.13 6.42
CA ARG A 346 -21.72 -31.13 7.49
C ARG A 346 -21.43 -30.60 8.91
N LEU A 347 -21.64 -29.31 9.11
CA LEU A 347 -21.43 -28.58 10.37
C LEU A 347 -22.79 -28.14 10.99
N TYR A 348 -23.88 -28.71 10.55
CA TYR A 348 -25.21 -28.51 11.11
C TYR A 348 -25.54 -29.65 12.08
N PRO A 349 -25.97 -29.35 13.36
CA PRO A 349 -26.21 -30.37 14.35
C PRO A 349 -27.42 -31.28 14.02
N THR A 350 -27.27 -32.55 14.32
CA THR A 350 -28.34 -33.54 14.27
C THR A 350 -28.51 -34.25 15.61
N ILE A 351 -29.54 -35.05 15.80
CA ILE A 351 -29.77 -35.77 17.07
C ILE A 351 -28.56 -36.67 17.42
N ASP A 352 -28.03 -37.36 16.39
CA ASP A 352 -26.92 -38.31 16.58
C ASP A 352 -25.53 -37.69 16.44
N SER A 353 -25.43 -36.41 16.05
CA SER A 353 -24.18 -35.74 15.81
C SER A 353 -24.23 -34.27 16.27
N PRO A 354 -24.06 -34.04 17.57
CA PRO A 354 -23.86 -32.69 18.10
C PRO A 354 -22.52 -32.13 17.58
N ILE A 355 -22.44 -30.82 17.41
CA ILE A 355 -21.25 -30.13 16.90
C ILE A 355 -20.62 -29.28 17.98
N ASN A 356 -19.37 -29.59 18.33
CA ASN A 356 -18.62 -28.74 19.24
C ASN A 356 -18.37 -27.34 18.63
N VAL A 357 -18.66 -26.27 19.37
CA VAL A 357 -18.54 -24.89 18.87
C VAL A 357 -17.10 -24.52 18.51
N THR A 358 -16.11 -24.97 19.29
CA THR A 358 -14.71 -24.76 18.98
C THR A 358 -14.32 -25.49 17.69
N ALA A 359 -14.75 -26.73 17.54
CA ALA A 359 -14.49 -27.52 16.34
C ALA A 359 -15.16 -26.90 15.10
N LEU A 360 -16.38 -26.38 15.23
CA LEU A 360 -17.03 -25.60 14.17
C LEU A 360 -16.18 -24.41 13.74
N TYR A 361 -15.72 -23.60 14.68
CA TYR A 361 -14.87 -22.44 14.40
C TYR A 361 -13.56 -22.86 13.74
N GLU A 362 -12.87 -23.84 14.30
CA GLU A 362 -11.60 -24.34 13.74
C GLU A 362 -11.78 -24.94 12.35
N ALA A 363 -12.91 -25.57 12.03
CA ALA A 363 -13.19 -26.10 10.70
C ALA A 363 -13.17 -25.00 9.62
N PHE A 364 -13.70 -23.81 9.90
CA PHE A 364 -13.64 -22.67 8.98
C PHE A 364 -12.25 -22.07 8.85
N LEU A 365 -11.36 -22.28 9.81
CA LEU A 365 -9.99 -21.80 9.76
C LEU A 365 -9.03 -22.81 9.09
N GLN A 366 -9.30 -24.09 9.22
CA GLN A 366 -8.41 -25.17 8.77
C GLN A 366 -8.65 -25.59 7.33
N TYR A 367 -9.91 -25.67 6.92
CA TYR A 367 -10.30 -26.27 5.66
C TYR A 367 -10.57 -25.20 4.61
N ASP A 368 -9.76 -25.20 3.57
CA ASP A 368 -9.74 -24.25 2.46
C ASP A 368 -10.80 -24.51 1.37
N ASP A 369 -11.58 -25.60 1.52
CA ASP A 369 -12.82 -25.87 0.77
C ASP A 369 -14.04 -25.06 1.26
N LYS A 370 -13.87 -24.32 2.36
CA LYS A 370 -14.90 -23.48 2.98
C LYS A 370 -14.67 -21.99 2.69
N PRO A 371 -15.73 -21.16 2.70
CA PRO A 371 -15.51 -19.72 2.65
C PRO A 371 -14.74 -19.25 3.89
N MET A 372 -13.83 -18.30 3.71
CA MET A 372 -13.15 -17.64 4.83
C MET A 372 -14.15 -16.84 5.66
N ILE A 373 -13.89 -16.68 6.93
CA ILE A 373 -14.71 -15.85 7.85
C ILE A 373 -13.97 -14.58 8.22
N THR A 374 -14.67 -13.45 8.33
CA THR A 374 -14.06 -12.15 8.67
C THR A 374 -13.46 -12.13 10.06
N SER A 375 -14.12 -12.78 11.02
CA SER A 375 -13.65 -12.87 12.41
C SER A 375 -14.39 -13.98 13.14
N ARG A 376 -13.98 -14.24 14.39
CA ARG A 376 -14.69 -15.12 15.30
C ARG A 376 -16.16 -14.69 15.51
N ASP A 377 -16.45 -13.39 15.41
CA ASP A 377 -17.79 -12.84 15.60
C ASP A 377 -18.77 -13.35 14.53
N ALA A 378 -18.28 -13.70 13.34
CA ALA A 378 -19.09 -14.35 12.30
C ALA A 378 -19.71 -15.66 12.80
N VAL A 379 -18.98 -16.44 13.58
CA VAL A 379 -19.46 -17.70 14.20
C VAL A 379 -20.38 -17.39 15.37
N VAL A 380 -19.95 -16.50 16.30
CA VAL A 380 -20.74 -16.12 17.48
C VAL A 380 -22.12 -15.60 17.09
N ASN A 381 -22.15 -14.62 16.17
CA ASN A 381 -23.40 -14.01 15.71
C ASN A 381 -24.30 -15.04 14.99
N THR A 382 -23.70 -15.97 14.23
CA THR A 382 -24.44 -17.06 13.59
C THR A 382 -25.10 -17.97 14.61
N ILE A 383 -24.35 -18.40 15.62
CA ILE A 383 -24.86 -19.29 16.68
C ILE A 383 -25.98 -18.59 17.46
N GLN A 384 -25.77 -17.35 17.89
CA GLN A 384 -26.79 -16.58 18.61
C GLN A 384 -28.07 -16.41 17.80
N LYS A 385 -27.92 -15.98 16.53
CA LYS A 385 -29.06 -15.78 15.63
C LYS A 385 -29.89 -17.03 15.46
N TYR A 386 -29.27 -18.17 15.19
CA TYR A 386 -29.98 -19.41 14.87
C TYR A 386 -30.49 -20.16 16.11
N CYS A 387 -29.81 -20.02 17.27
CA CYS A 387 -30.35 -20.47 18.54
C CYS A 387 -31.61 -19.70 18.90
N TYR A 388 -31.57 -18.37 18.82
CA TYR A 388 -32.74 -17.51 19.08
C TYR A 388 -33.92 -17.81 18.15
N ASN A 389 -33.66 -18.09 16.87
CA ASN A 389 -34.67 -18.45 15.90
C ASN A 389 -35.18 -19.90 16.05
N GLY A 390 -34.55 -20.73 16.90
CA GLY A 390 -34.94 -22.12 17.13
C GLY A 390 -34.59 -23.09 16.01
N GLU A 391 -33.58 -22.76 15.20
CA GLU A 391 -33.07 -23.68 14.17
C GLU A 391 -32.27 -24.83 14.76
N PHE A 392 -31.50 -24.54 15.80
CA PHE A 392 -30.82 -25.50 16.66
C PHE A 392 -30.72 -24.93 18.08
N ASN A 393 -30.37 -25.77 19.04
CA ASN A 393 -30.12 -25.34 20.41
C ASN A 393 -28.63 -25.30 20.69
N VAL A 394 -28.24 -24.50 21.70
CA VAL A 394 -26.87 -24.45 22.22
C VAL A 394 -26.85 -25.10 23.60
N ALA A 395 -25.96 -26.06 23.80
CA ALA A 395 -25.79 -26.75 25.05
C ALA A 395 -24.41 -26.45 25.68
N PHE A 396 -24.37 -26.41 26.99
CA PHE A 396 -23.14 -26.23 27.76
C PHE A 396 -22.90 -27.45 28.66
N GLY A 397 -21.70 -28.02 28.61
CA GLY A 397 -21.30 -29.21 29.37
C GLY A 397 -20.50 -30.19 28.55
N GLU A 398 -20.49 -31.45 28.95
CA GLU A 398 -19.88 -32.55 28.21
C GLU A 398 -20.84 -33.11 27.15
N GLU A 399 -20.30 -33.71 26.10
CA GLU A 399 -21.10 -34.31 25.02
C GLU A 399 -22.12 -35.31 25.57
N GLY A 400 -23.40 -35.08 25.26
CA GLY A 400 -24.50 -35.92 25.76
C GLY A 400 -24.88 -35.72 27.21
N ASN A 401 -24.10 -34.97 28.01
CA ASN A 401 -24.39 -34.66 29.41
C ASN A 401 -24.31 -33.14 29.64
N TYR A 402 -25.35 -32.45 29.20
CA TYR A 402 -25.39 -30.99 29.23
C TYR A 402 -25.96 -30.49 30.52
N SER A 403 -25.26 -29.56 31.17
CA SER A 403 -25.69 -28.89 32.37
C SER A 403 -26.69 -27.75 32.13
N ARG A 404 -26.64 -27.19 30.89
CA ARG A 404 -27.57 -26.13 30.43
C ARG A 404 -27.82 -26.27 28.96
N ILE A 405 -29.08 -26.04 28.54
CA ILE A 405 -29.45 -25.95 27.12
C ILE A 405 -30.17 -24.63 26.92
N TYR A 406 -29.69 -23.85 25.94
CA TYR A 406 -30.29 -22.61 25.49
C TYR A 406 -31.23 -22.93 24.34
N HIS A 407 -32.52 -22.61 24.48
CA HIS A 407 -33.55 -22.83 23.50
C HIS A 407 -34.31 -21.54 23.21
N ARG A 408 -34.21 -21.02 22.00
CA ARG A 408 -34.84 -19.75 21.57
C ARG A 408 -34.55 -18.57 22.49
N GLU A 409 -33.35 -18.52 23.03
CA GLU A 409 -32.86 -17.45 23.90
C GLU A 409 -31.45 -17.03 23.51
N ASP A 410 -31.02 -15.87 24.00
CA ASP A 410 -29.65 -15.40 23.79
C ASP A 410 -28.66 -16.24 24.61
N VAL A 411 -27.58 -16.67 23.95
CA VAL A 411 -26.51 -17.42 24.62
C VAL A 411 -25.53 -16.42 25.25
N PHE A 412 -25.80 -16.01 26.46
CA PHE A 412 -24.97 -15.06 27.16
C PHE A 412 -23.59 -15.65 27.52
N GLY A 413 -22.52 -14.88 27.20
CA GLY A 413 -21.15 -15.28 27.51
C GLY A 413 -20.60 -16.41 26.64
N LEU A 414 -21.16 -16.64 25.46
CA LEU A 414 -20.67 -17.65 24.54
C LEU A 414 -19.18 -17.40 24.21
N ASN A 415 -18.34 -18.32 24.66
CA ASN A 415 -16.93 -18.34 24.32
C ASN A 415 -16.65 -19.49 23.34
N ILE A 416 -16.38 -19.16 22.09
CA ILE A 416 -16.12 -20.15 21.03
C ILE A 416 -14.82 -20.93 21.20
N GLU A 417 -13.94 -20.51 22.10
CA GLU A 417 -12.72 -21.26 22.47
C GLU A 417 -12.93 -22.22 23.64
N ASP A 418 -14.07 -22.12 24.28
CA ASP A 418 -14.47 -23.03 25.36
C ASP A 418 -15.12 -24.28 24.77
N ARG A 419 -14.45 -25.42 24.90
CA ARG A 419 -14.86 -26.71 24.35
C ARG A 419 -16.12 -27.28 25.00
N GLN A 420 -16.69 -26.63 26.00
CA GLN A 420 -17.92 -27.04 26.66
C GLN A 420 -19.20 -26.59 25.92
N TYR A 421 -19.09 -25.75 24.90
CA TYR A 421 -20.24 -25.35 24.10
C TYR A 421 -20.46 -26.27 22.91
N TRP A 422 -21.71 -26.69 22.72
CA TRP A 422 -22.16 -27.60 21.67
C TRP A 422 -23.39 -27.06 20.95
N LEU A 423 -23.43 -27.21 19.65
CA LEU A 423 -24.66 -27.10 18.89
C LEU A 423 -25.35 -28.47 18.92
N VAL A 424 -26.63 -28.48 19.28
CA VAL A 424 -27.43 -29.70 19.39
C VAL A 424 -28.71 -29.53 18.57
N ASP A 425 -29.32 -30.65 18.16
CA ASP A 425 -30.59 -30.63 17.44
C ASP A 425 -31.67 -29.89 18.25
N LYS A 426 -32.56 -29.21 17.54
CA LYS A 426 -33.66 -28.45 18.16
C LYS A 426 -34.59 -29.27 19.04
N SER A 427 -34.61 -30.61 18.90
CA SER A 427 -35.41 -31.53 19.72
C SER A 427 -34.77 -31.82 21.08
N VAL A 428 -33.47 -31.49 21.28
CA VAL A 428 -32.79 -31.66 22.56
C VAL A 428 -33.19 -30.51 23.47
N MET A 429 -34.10 -30.77 24.40
CA MET A 429 -34.72 -29.78 25.28
C MET A 429 -34.03 -29.74 26.66
N PRO A 430 -34.08 -28.61 27.41
CA PRO A 430 -33.65 -28.55 28.78
C PRO A 430 -34.38 -29.63 29.62
N LYS A 431 -33.66 -30.35 30.43
CA LYS A 431 -34.28 -31.20 31.44
C LYS A 431 -35.11 -30.32 32.37
N HIS A 432 -36.41 -30.47 32.41
CA HIS A 432 -37.22 -29.91 33.46
C HIS A 432 -36.74 -30.56 34.76
N GLU A 433 -36.18 -29.79 35.70
CA GLU A 433 -36.13 -30.22 37.09
C GLU A 433 -37.57 -30.35 37.54
N GLU A 434 -38.05 -31.55 37.67
CA GLU A 434 -39.25 -31.84 38.42
C GLU A 434 -38.96 -31.39 39.84
N LEU A 435 -39.54 -30.25 40.24
CA LEU A 435 -39.66 -29.89 41.64
C LEU A 435 -40.39 -31.08 42.31
N SER A 436 -39.65 -31.96 42.98
CA SER A 436 -40.19 -32.99 43.84
C SER A 436 -41.00 -32.28 44.92
N ASN A 437 -42.32 -32.20 44.72
CA ASN A 437 -43.29 -31.96 45.76
C ASN A 437 -43.20 -33.12 46.75
N THR A 438 -42.42 -32.91 47.80
CA THR A 438 -42.54 -33.73 48.98
C THR A 438 -43.82 -33.25 49.70
N GLU A 439 -44.92 -33.90 49.40
CA GLU A 439 -46.12 -33.81 50.24
C GLU A 439 -45.73 -34.29 51.67
N ALA A 440 -45.67 -33.37 52.60
CA ALA A 440 -45.77 -33.72 54.01
C ALA A 440 -47.18 -33.38 54.43
N ASP A 441 -48.00 -34.44 54.44
CA ASP A 441 -49.26 -34.52 55.18
C ASP A 441 -49.05 -34.18 56.67
N THR A 442 -49.74 -33.21 57.17
CA THR A 442 -50.40 -33.35 58.54
C THR A 442 -51.39 -32.22 58.75
N SER A 443 -52.55 -32.66 58.99
CA SER A 443 -53.81 -32.02 59.38
C SER A 443 -53.84 -31.20 60.67
N THR A 444 -54.92 -30.43 60.73
CA THR A 444 -55.68 -29.89 61.86
C THR A 444 -55.30 -28.48 62.36
N GLY A 445 -56.08 -27.49 62.03
CA GLY A 445 -57.32 -27.19 62.77
C GLY A 445 -57.16 -25.88 63.58
N SER A 446 -58.12 -24.98 63.35
CA SER A 446 -58.72 -24.02 64.26
C SER A 446 -58.17 -22.59 64.41
N GLU A 447 -59.00 -21.73 63.83
CA GLU A 447 -59.62 -20.52 64.47
C GLU A 447 -58.76 -19.31 64.92
N ILE A 448 -59.17 -18.19 64.32
CA ILE A 448 -58.91 -16.81 64.64
C ILE A 448 -59.60 -16.44 65.99
N PRO A 449 -59.14 -15.48 66.84
CA PRO A 449 -59.49 -14.12 66.58
C PRO A 449 -58.43 -13.06 66.97
N ALA A 450 -58.73 -11.88 66.46
CA ALA A 450 -57.98 -10.62 66.61
C ALA A 450 -58.02 -10.13 68.10
N THR A 451 -57.02 -9.41 68.52
CA THR A 451 -57.11 -8.08 69.12
C THR A 451 -55.72 -7.55 69.54
N ASP A 452 -55.56 -6.33 69.19
CA ASP A 452 -54.86 -5.13 69.71
C ASP A 452 -53.80 -5.21 70.81
N THR A 453 -52.85 -4.32 70.57
CA THR A 453 -52.11 -3.38 71.44
C THR A 453 -50.72 -3.74 71.93
N ALA A 454 -49.85 -2.90 71.46
CA ALA A 454 -48.82 -2.03 72.08
C ALA A 454 -47.53 -2.62 72.68
N GLU A 455 -46.47 -1.98 72.15
CA GLU A 455 -45.23 -1.53 72.78
C GLU A 455 -44.17 -2.52 73.25
N GLY A 456 -42.97 -2.27 72.63
CA GLY A 456 -41.74 -2.41 73.39
C GLY A 456 -40.56 -3.04 72.65
N GLN A 457 -39.79 -2.15 72.02
CA GLN A 457 -38.30 -2.14 71.89
C GLN A 457 -37.50 -3.43 71.55
N SER A 458 -36.79 -3.27 70.52
CA SER A 458 -35.34 -3.32 70.25
C SER A 458 -34.96 -4.21 69.07
N GLY A 459 -34.55 -3.61 68.07
CA GLY A 459 -33.27 -3.64 67.41
C GLY A 459 -32.86 -4.93 66.71
N GLU A 460 -33.21 -5.04 65.50
CA GLU A 460 -32.25 -5.47 64.42
C GLU A 460 -32.85 -5.13 63.05
N THR A 461 -32.27 -4.12 62.43
CA THR A 461 -32.59 -3.73 61.10
C THR A 461 -32.18 -4.85 60.12
N PRO A 462 -33.03 -5.33 59.22
CA PRO A 462 -32.60 -6.26 58.18
C PRO A 462 -31.70 -5.52 57.21
N VAL A 463 -30.45 -6.01 57.07
CA VAL A 463 -29.48 -5.56 56.09
C VAL A 463 -30.08 -5.78 54.70
N PRO A 464 -30.17 -4.75 53.84
CA PRO A 464 -30.66 -4.94 52.48
C PRO A 464 -29.68 -5.82 51.71
N ILE A 465 -30.17 -6.92 51.12
CA ILE A 465 -29.42 -7.79 50.22
C ILE A 465 -29.10 -6.97 48.97
N VAL A 466 -27.89 -6.43 48.90
CA VAL A 466 -27.40 -5.75 47.70
C VAL A 466 -27.13 -6.80 46.63
N ARG A 467 -28.05 -6.96 45.69
CA ARG A 467 -27.83 -7.75 44.49
C ARG A 467 -26.84 -7.01 43.61
N LYS A 468 -25.59 -7.46 43.57
CA LYS A 468 -24.58 -6.95 42.63
C LYS A 468 -24.83 -7.53 41.22
N PHE A 469 -25.26 -6.71 40.29
CA PHE A 469 -25.34 -7.06 38.91
C PHE A 469 -23.98 -6.80 38.24
N LYS A 470 -23.48 -7.75 37.42
CA LYS A 470 -22.21 -7.60 36.67
C LYS A 470 -22.34 -6.66 35.51
N SER A 471 -23.51 -6.48 34.95
CA SER A 471 -23.81 -5.53 33.86
C SER A 471 -25.33 -5.27 33.83
N ILE A 472 -25.69 -4.07 33.44
CA ILE A 472 -27.07 -3.67 33.15
C ILE A 472 -27.05 -3.18 31.67
N LYS A 473 -27.89 -3.79 30.81
CA LYS A 473 -28.07 -3.32 29.44
C LYS A 473 -29.38 -2.52 29.39
N VAL A 474 -29.26 -1.23 29.09
CA VAL A 474 -30.40 -0.35 28.84
C VAL A 474 -30.49 -0.11 27.33
N SER A 475 -31.61 -0.44 26.70
CA SER A 475 -31.87 -0.20 25.28
C SER A 475 -33.11 0.68 25.13
N GLY A 476 -32.99 1.75 24.34
CA GLY A 476 -34.06 2.67 24.03
C GLY A 476 -33.65 3.70 22.99
N LYS A 477 -34.62 4.39 22.39
CA LYS A 477 -34.34 5.53 21.48
C LYS A 477 -34.38 6.81 22.32
N VAL A 478 -33.25 7.52 22.39
CA VAL A 478 -33.13 8.78 23.09
C VAL A 478 -32.93 9.91 22.08
N PRO A 479 -33.72 10.99 22.12
CA PRO A 479 -33.48 12.17 21.28
C PRO A 479 -32.10 12.77 21.54
N VAL A 480 -31.49 13.33 20.50
CA VAL A 480 -30.11 13.86 20.57
C VAL A 480 -29.93 14.93 21.63
N GLU A 481 -31.00 15.71 21.87
CA GLU A 481 -31.00 16.81 22.85
C GLU A 481 -30.91 16.31 24.32
N GLN A 482 -31.20 15.04 24.58
CA GLN A 482 -31.19 14.45 25.92
C GLN A 482 -29.95 13.58 26.22
N TRP A 483 -29.03 13.46 25.29
CA TRP A 483 -27.83 12.64 25.43
C TRP A 483 -26.94 13.06 26.61
N THR A 484 -26.79 14.38 26.80
CA THR A 484 -25.96 14.92 27.90
C THR A 484 -26.53 14.58 29.27
N GLN A 485 -27.86 14.56 29.42
CA GLN A 485 -28.53 14.17 30.65
C GLN A 485 -28.43 12.67 30.93
N LEU A 486 -28.49 11.85 29.88
CA LEU A 486 -28.35 10.41 30.03
C LEU A 486 -26.92 10.05 30.50
N PHE A 487 -25.89 10.62 29.90
CA PHE A 487 -24.50 10.37 30.29
C PHE A 487 -24.19 10.85 31.72
N SER A 488 -24.72 11.99 32.16
CA SER A 488 -24.50 12.48 33.53
C SER A 488 -25.17 11.61 34.61
N SER A 489 -26.16 10.82 34.22
CA SER A 489 -26.87 9.91 35.16
C SER A 489 -26.17 8.56 35.39
N PHE A 490 -25.20 8.22 34.58
CA PHE A 490 -24.46 6.95 34.65
C PHE A 490 -23.00 7.07 35.14
N VAL A 491 -22.49 8.30 35.31
CA VAL A 491 -21.16 8.55 35.86
C VAL A 491 -21.32 9.01 37.32
N VAL A 492 -21.38 8.05 38.23
CA VAL A 492 -21.16 8.25 39.66
C VAL A 492 -20.10 7.27 40.12
#